data_0b9af5372bf1737a7584ffab79027916
#
_entry.id   0b9af5372bf1737a7584ffab79027916
#
_cell.length_a   1.000
_cell.length_b   1.000
_cell.length_c   1.000
_cell.angle_alpha   90.00
_cell.angle_beta   90.00
_cell.angle_gamma   90.00
#
_symmetry.space_group_name_H-M   'P 1'
#
loop_
_entity.id
_entity.type
_entity.pdbx_description
1 polymer ?
#
loop_
_entity_poly.entity_id
_entity_poly.type
_entity_poly.pdbx_seq_one_letter_code
_entity_poly.pdbx_strand_id
1 'polypeptide(L)'
;MSRKLITISTIMTLMSTSVIADVPNVAADIAPIHSLVSRVMDGVGAPKLIVQSGASPHGYRLRPSEAKALQDADHVFWMGEELTPWLDSAIGTLASKASVTTLLDQQGVILHDFREGALFEAHDHSAHGDDDHDDHDDHDDHDDHKDHDD
;
A
#
# COMPACT_ATOMS: atom_id res chain seq x y z
N MET A 1 -29.59 67.70 41.60
CA MET A 1 -28.93 67.48 40.33
C MET A 1 -28.38 66.04 40.35
N SER A 2 -29.14 65.06 39.82
CA SER A 2 -28.74 63.63 39.85
C SER A 2 -28.09 63.30 38.56
N ARG A 3 -26.79 62.97 38.59
CA ARG A 3 -26.07 62.44 37.47
C ARG A 3 -26.24 60.90 37.39
N LYS A 4 -27.03 60.45 36.44
CA LYS A 4 -27.16 59.01 36.10
C LYS A 4 -25.95 58.56 35.31
N LEU A 5 -25.11 57.72 35.91
CA LEU A 5 -24.02 57.02 35.21
C LEU A 5 -24.64 55.85 34.47
N ILE A 6 -24.60 55.89 33.11
CA ILE A 6 -24.99 54.82 32.24
C ILE A 6 -23.72 53.96 32.00
N THR A 7 -23.67 52.81 32.67
CA THR A 7 -22.65 51.79 32.41
C THR A 7 -23.04 51.03 31.15
N ILE A 8 -22.32 51.28 30.03
CA ILE A 8 -22.45 50.52 28.79
C ILE A 8 -21.60 49.24 28.97
N SER A 9 -22.30 48.13 29.23
CA SER A 9 -21.69 46.78 29.27
C SER A 9 -21.51 46.28 27.83
N THR A 10 -20.29 46.35 27.32
CA THR A 10 -19.92 45.79 26.00
C THR A 10 -19.81 44.28 26.13
N ILE A 11 -20.85 43.54 25.72
CA ILE A 11 -20.81 42.09 25.60
C ILE A 11 -20.00 41.76 24.33
N MET A 12 -18.74 41.39 24.53
CA MET A 12 -17.86 40.89 23.47
C MET A 12 -18.22 39.43 23.21
N THR A 13 -19.07 39.18 22.20
CA THR A 13 -19.43 37.85 21.76
C THR A 13 -18.23 37.26 21.00
N LEU A 14 -17.48 36.33 21.63
CA LEU A 14 -16.48 35.53 20.96
C LEU A 14 -17.21 34.59 19.97
N MET A 15 -17.18 34.93 18.70
CA MET A 15 -17.54 33.99 17.62
C MET A 15 -16.41 32.95 17.50
N SER A 16 -16.59 31.81 18.15
CA SER A 16 -15.75 30.65 17.92
C SER A 16 -16.03 30.13 16.49
N THR A 17 -15.20 30.50 15.53
CA THR A 17 -15.21 29.86 14.21
C THR A 17 -14.63 28.47 14.40
N SER A 18 -15.49 27.45 14.33
CA SER A 18 -15.02 26.05 14.22
C SER A 18 -14.29 25.90 12.90
N VAL A 19 -12.97 25.82 12.94
CA VAL A 19 -12.17 25.41 11.80
C VAL A 19 -12.41 23.91 11.64
N ILE A 20 -13.21 23.53 10.65
CA ILE A 20 -13.33 22.14 10.23
C ILE A 20 -12.08 21.85 9.42
N ALA A 21 -11.14 21.11 10.00
CA ALA A 21 -10.00 20.58 9.24
C ALA A 21 -10.51 19.48 8.30
N ASP A 22 -10.14 19.55 7.03
CA ASP A 22 -10.44 18.48 6.10
C ASP A 22 -9.75 17.19 6.54
N VAL A 23 -10.48 16.08 6.47
CA VAL A 23 -9.94 14.76 6.79
C VAL A 23 -8.97 14.35 5.65
N PRO A 24 -7.70 14.05 5.95
CA PRO A 24 -6.77 13.66 4.91
C PRO A 24 -7.16 12.32 4.28
N ASN A 25 -6.99 12.21 2.97
CA ASN A 25 -7.08 10.94 2.27
C ASN A 25 -5.80 10.14 2.51
N VAL A 26 -5.92 9.02 3.19
CA VAL A 26 -4.78 8.17 3.54
C VAL A 26 -4.87 6.85 2.80
N ALA A 27 -3.77 6.42 2.20
CA ALA A 27 -3.60 5.09 1.63
C ALA A 27 -2.60 4.27 2.45
N ALA A 28 -2.86 2.97 2.58
CA ALA A 28 -1.96 2.02 3.20
C ALA A 28 -1.79 0.81 2.28
N ASP A 29 -0.56 0.35 2.13
CA ASP A 29 -0.20 -0.70 1.18
C ASP A 29 -0.85 -2.05 1.49
N ILE A 30 -0.66 -2.58 2.70
CA ILE A 30 -1.09 -3.92 3.10
C ILE A 30 -2.02 -3.90 4.32
N ALA A 31 -2.77 -4.99 4.51
CA ALA A 31 -3.79 -5.09 5.56
C ALA A 31 -3.27 -4.85 7.00
N PRO A 32 -2.08 -5.33 7.43
CA PRO A 32 -1.55 -5.02 8.76
C PRO A 32 -1.35 -3.53 8.98
N ILE A 33 -0.76 -2.83 8.00
CA ILE A 33 -0.52 -1.38 8.07
C ILE A 33 -1.84 -0.62 8.04
N HIS A 34 -2.75 -1.02 7.15
CA HIS A 34 -4.09 -0.45 7.11
C HIS A 34 -4.80 -0.55 8.47
N SER A 35 -4.68 -1.67 9.17
CA SER A 35 -5.29 -1.87 10.49
C SER A 35 -4.71 -0.91 11.55
N LEU A 36 -3.39 -0.69 11.53
CA LEU A 36 -2.74 0.26 12.44
C LEU A 36 -3.18 1.70 12.14
N VAL A 37 -3.14 2.08 10.87
CA VAL A 37 -3.55 3.42 10.42
C VAL A 37 -5.04 3.67 10.72
N SER A 38 -5.90 2.67 10.52
CA SER A 38 -7.33 2.76 10.87
C SER A 38 -7.55 3.05 12.35
N ARG A 39 -6.74 2.47 13.24
CA ARG A 39 -6.82 2.75 14.68
C ARG A 39 -6.37 4.18 15.02
N VAL A 40 -5.37 4.69 14.32
CA VAL A 40 -4.91 6.08 14.51
C VAL A 40 -5.95 7.08 13.99
N MET A 41 -6.64 6.73 12.90
CA MET A 41 -7.65 7.56 12.26
C MET A 41 -9.06 7.37 12.84
N ASP A 42 -9.21 6.59 13.91
CA ASP A 42 -10.52 6.34 14.51
C ASP A 42 -11.20 7.64 14.96
N GLY A 43 -12.46 7.82 14.55
CA GLY A 43 -13.24 9.05 14.79
C GLY A 43 -12.89 10.22 13.86
N VAL A 44 -11.86 10.10 13.00
CA VAL A 44 -11.44 11.15 12.05
C VAL A 44 -11.77 10.75 10.62
N GLY A 45 -11.39 9.52 10.21
CA GLY A 45 -11.59 9.02 8.85
C GLY A 45 -11.19 7.55 8.74
N ALA A 46 -11.11 7.07 7.51
CA ALA A 46 -10.70 5.69 7.23
C ALA A 46 -9.67 5.66 6.08
N PRO A 47 -8.53 4.97 6.24
CA PRO A 47 -7.56 4.82 5.18
C PRO A 47 -8.10 3.89 4.07
N LYS A 48 -7.50 3.98 2.88
CA LYS A 48 -7.76 3.07 1.76
C LYS A 48 -6.68 1.99 1.71
N LEU A 49 -7.11 0.73 1.62
CA LEU A 49 -6.22 -0.41 1.45
C LEU A 49 -5.89 -0.58 -0.04
N ILE A 50 -4.60 -0.67 -0.38
CA ILE A 50 -4.12 -0.84 -1.75
C ILE A 50 -4.07 -2.32 -2.13
N VAL A 51 -3.30 -3.14 -1.40
CA VAL A 51 -3.22 -4.58 -1.65
C VAL A 51 -4.32 -5.30 -0.87
N GLN A 52 -5.29 -5.86 -1.58
CA GLN A 52 -6.44 -6.50 -0.95
C GLN A 52 -6.03 -7.73 -0.11
N SER A 53 -6.76 -7.95 0.98
CA SER A 53 -6.51 -9.10 1.86
C SER A 53 -6.53 -10.42 1.08
N GLY A 54 -5.53 -11.28 1.33
CA GLY A 54 -5.38 -12.56 0.65
C GLY A 54 -4.66 -12.51 -0.70
N ALA A 55 -4.34 -11.32 -1.22
CA ALA A 55 -3.51 -11.17 -2.41
C ALA A 55 -2.02 -11.14 -2.05
N SER A 56 -1.17 -11.62 -2.99
CA SER A 56 0.28 -11.52 -2.84
C SER A 56 0.75 -10.08 -3.02
N PRO A 57 1.49 -9.49 -2.07
CA PRO A 57 1.98 -8.13 -2.20
C PRO A 57 3.08 -7.98 -3.27
N HIS A 58 3.90 -9.01 -3.52
CA HIS A 58 5.03 -8.94 -4.45
C HIS A 58 4.63 -8.79 -5.92
N GLY A 59 3.50 -9.36 -6.33
CA GLY A 59 3.05 -9.39 -7.73
C GLY A 59 1.62 -8.87 -7.91
N TYR A 60 1.24 -7.85 -7.16
CA TYR A 60 -0.11 -7.29 -7.21
C TYR A 60 -0.31 -6.39 -8.44
N ARG A 61 -1.51 -6.43 -9.01
CA ARG A 61 -1.94 -5.52 -10.07
C ARG A 61 -2.99 -4.56 -9.53
N LEU A 62 -2.69 -3.28 -9.59
CA LEU A 62 -3.62 -2.22 -9.17
C LEU A 62 -4.94 -2.27 -9.94
N ARG A 63 -6.03 -2.23 -9.20
CA ARG A 63 -7.36 -1.99 -9.75
C ARG A 63 -7.60 -0.49 -9.93
N PRO A 64 -8.53 -0.08 -10.79
CA PRO A 64 -8.81 1.34 -11.00
C PRO A 64 -9.18 2.10 -9.72
N SER A 65 -9.89 1.46 -8.78
CA SER A 65 -10.26 2.05 -7.50
C SER A 65 -9.04 2.30 -6.58
N GLU A 66 -8.05 1.41 -6.62
CA GLU A 66 -6.81 1.50 -5.84
C GLU A 66 -5.86 2.55 -6.44
N ALA A 67 -5.77 2.58 -7.78
CA ALA A 67 -5.05 3.65 -8.49
C ALA A 67 -5.65 5.03 -8.17
N LYS A 68 -6.98 5.12 -8.14
CA LYS A 68 -7.65 6.36 -7.73
C LYS A 68 -7.37 6.71 -6.28
N ALA A 69 -7.35 5.72 -5.38
CA ALA A 69 -7.01 5.96 -3.96
C ALA A 69 -5.60 6.52 -3.79
N LEU A 70 -4.62 6.07 -4.59
CA LEU A 70 -3.27 6.65 -4.62
C LEU A 70 -3.26 8.07 -5.19
N GLN A 71 -4.00 8.32 -6.26
CA GLN A 71 -4.10 9.66 -6.87
C GLN A 71 -4.71 10.71 -5.94
N ASP A 72 -5.68 10.29 -5.16
CA ASP A 72 -6.40 11.18 -4.22
C ASP A 72 -5.69 11.28 -2.85
N ALA A 73 -4.66 10.47 -2.59
CA ALA A 73 -4.01 10.41 -1.30
C ALA A 73 -3.24 11.69 -0.97
N ASP A 74 -3.43 12.18 0.25
CA ASP A 74 -2.60 13.20 0.89
C ASP A 74 -1.42 12.55 1.61
N HIS A 75 -1.59 11.29 2.06
CA HIS A 75 -0.56 10.52 2.74
C HIS A 75 -0.59 9.03 2.34
N VAL A 76 0.59 8.45 2.11
CA VAL A 76 0.76 7.03 1.81
C VAL A 76 1.66 6.38 2.86
N PHE A 77 1.15 5.34 3.54
CA PHE A 77 1.95 4.47 4.38
C PHE A 77 2.31 3.21 3.60
N TRP A 78 3.59 2.99 3.47
CA TRP A 78 4.17 1.94 2.65
C TRP A 78 5.20 1.14 3.45
N MET A 79 5.15 -0.20 3.41
CA MET A 79 6.12 -1.03 4.12
C MET A 79 7.54 -0.81 3.59
N GLY A 80 7.70 -0.83 2.28
CA GLY A 80 8.98 -0.68 1.60
C GLY A 80 9.07 -1.51 0.32
N GLU A 81 10.12 -1.28 -0.45
CA GLU A 81 10.36 -1.91 -1.74
C GLU A 81 10.54 -3.43 -1.60
N GLU A 82 11.08 -3.89 -0.48
CA GLU A 82 11.30 -5.30 -0.20
C GLU A 82 10.01 -6.13 -0.23
N LEU A 83 8.88 -5.52 0.13
CA LEU A 83 7.59 -6.20 0.15
C LEU A 83 6.75 -5.93 -1.11
N THR A 84 6.75 -4.70 -1.59
CA THR A 84 5.92 -4.26 -2.73
C THR A 84 6.74 -3.45 -3.74
N PRO A 85 7.70 -4.08 -4.45
CA PRO A 85 8.64 -3.37 -5.34
C PRO A 85 7.95 -2.58 -6.47
N TRP A 86 6.83 -3.09 -6.98
CA TRP A 86 6.03 -2.43 -8.01
C TRP A 86 5.36 -1.12 -7.53
N LEU A 87 5.17 -0.97 -6.22
CA LEU A 87 4.41 0.17 -5.65
C LEU A 87 5.22 1.46 -5.67
N ASP A 88 6.56 1.40 -5.65
CA ASP A 88 7.42 2.57 -5.77
C ASP A 88 7.11 3.40 -7.03
N SER A 89 7.11 2.73 -8.18
CA SER A 89 6.76 3.38 -9.46
C SER A 89 5.32 3.92 -9.48
N ALA A 90 4.38 3.18 -8.86
CA ALA A 90 2.98 3.61 -8.78
C ALA A 90 2.82 4.84 -7.87
N ILE A 91 3.50 4.89 -6.73
CA ILE A 91 3.52 6.06 -5.83
C ILE A 91 4.11 7.27 -6.56
N GLY A 92 5.28 7.11 -7.19
CA GLY A 92 5.94 8.20 -7.93
C GLY A 92 5.07 8.79 -9.05
N THR A 93 4.25 7.96 -9.69
CA THR A 93 3.39 8.38 -10.81
C THR A 93 2.03 8.88 -10.36
N LEU A 94 1.36 8.17 -9.45
CA LEU A 94 -0.04 8.43 -9.09
C LEU A 94 -0.17 9.31 -7.86
N ALA A 95 0.71 9.14 -6.87
CA ALA A 95 0.68 9.83 -5.58
C ALA A 95 1.80 10.88 -5.43
N SER A 96 2.23 11.50 -6.53
CA SER A 96 3.38 12.42 -6.56
C SER A 96 3.24 13.65 -5.65
N LYS A 97 2.03 13.96 -5.21
CA LYS A 97 1.74 15.07 -4.28
C LYS A 97 1.60 14.61 -2.83
N ALA A 98 1.46 13.30 -2.62
CA ALA A 98 1.27 12.73 -1.28
C ALA A 98 2.57 12.79 -0.47
N SER A 99 2.42 12.92 0.84
CA SER A 99 3.51 12.62 1.78
C SER A 99 3.64 11.10 1.91
N VAL A 100 4.81 10.55 1.65
CA VAL A 100 5.05 9.10 1.70
C VAL A 100 5.87 8.75 2.94
N THR A 101 5.41 7.76 3.69
CA THR A 101 6.15 7.18 4.82
C THR A 101 6.49 5.73 4.49
N THR A 102 7.77 5.48 4.20
CA THR A 102 8.33 4.12 4.10
C THR A 102 8.62 3.63 5.51
N LEU A 103 7.93 2.56 5.93
CA LEU A 103 7.95 2.13 7.33
C LEU A 103 9.25 1.45 7.72
N LEU A 104 9.86 0.66 6.84
CA LEU A 104 11.15 0.00 7.11
C LEU A 104 12.30 0.98 7.27
N ASP A 105 12.19 2.20 6.72
CA ASP A 105 13.23 3.25 6.80
C ASP A 105 13.08 4.13 8.05
N GLN A 106 12.07 3.90 8.89
CA GLN A 106 11.81 4.78 10.02
C GLN A 106 12.80 4.55 11.17
N GLN A 107 13.18 5.63 11.83
CA GLN A 107 14.03 5.55 13.04
C GLN A 107 13.36 4.69 14.12
N GLY A 108 14.12 3.77 14.69
CA GLY A 108 13.66 2.87 15.75
C GLY A 108 13.06 1.57 15.25
N VAL A 109 12.96 1.36 13.94
CA VAL A 109 12.63 0.05 13.38
C VAL A 109 13.83 -0.89 13.55
N ILE A 110 13.60 -2.06 14.12
CA ILE A 110 14.59 -3.11 14.28
C ILE A 110 14.30 -4.18 13.23
N LEU A 111 15.20 -4.31 12.27
CA LEU A 111 15.16 -5.40 11.29
C LEU A 111 15.88 -6.61 11.86
N HIS A 112 15.26 -7.77 11.70
CA HIS A 112 15.84 -9.05 12.06
C HIS A 112 16.11 -9.86 10.81
N ASP A 113 17.18 -10.60 10.81
CA ASP A 113 17.49 -11.56 9.74
C ASP A 113 16.42 -12.66 9.68
N PHE A 114 16.31 -13.29 8.52
CA PHE A 114 15.44 -14.44 8.36
C PHE A 114 15.89 -15.58 9.29
N ARG A 115 14.90 -16.33 9.78
CA ARG A 115 15.18 -17.49 10.63
C ARG A 115 15.83 -18.57 9.77
N GLU A 116 16.99 -19.03 10.21
CA GLU A 116 17.71 -20.17 9.65
C GLU A 116 17.56 -21.38 10.58
N GLY A 117 17.53 -22.59 10.01
CA GLY A 117 17.49 -23.83 10.80
C GLY A 117 16.71 -24.95 10.11
N ALA A 118 16.64 -26.13 10.75
CA ALA A 118 16.09 -27.37 10.18
C ALA A 118 14.60 -27.28 9.71
N LEU A 119 13.86 -26.25 10.13
CA LEU A 119 12.47 -25.99 9.71
C LEU A 119 12.36 -24.76 8.79
N PHE A 120 13.46 -24.05 8.58
CA PHE A 120 13.50 -22.83 7.76
C PHE A 120 14.84 -22.85 7.01
N GLU A 121 14.87 -23.57 5.89
CA GLU A 121 16.03 -23.52 4.99
C GLU A 121 16.03 -22.16 4.30
N ALA A 122 17.21 -21.52 4.27
CA ALA A 122 17.39 -20.29 3.50
C ALA A 122 17.22 -20.63 2.01
N HIS A 123 16.13 -20.16 1.41
CA HIS A 123 15.95 -20.26 -0.03
C HIS A 123 16.81 -19.20 -0.69
N ASP A 124 18.01 -19.62 -1.11
CA ASP A 124 18.89 -18.78 -1.94
C ASP A 124 18.31 -18.69 -3.36
N HIS A 125 17.65 -17.59 -3.66
CA HIS A 125 17.10 -17.30 -4.99
C HIS A 125 18.16 -16.80 -5.98
N SER A 126 19.44 -16.77 -5.62
CA SER A 126 20.53 -16.33 -6.49
C SER A 126 21.07 -17.43 -7.45
N ALA A 127 20.56 -18.67 -7.35
CA ALA A 127 21.06 -19.82 -8.11
C ALA A 127 20.13 -20.27 -9.25
N HIS A 128 19.40 -19.37 -9.91
CA HIS A 128 18.91 -19.65 -11.26
C HIS A 128 19.91 -19.12 -12.27
N GLY A 129 21.07 -19.80 -12.32
CA GLY A 129 21.96 -19.75 -13.46
C GLY A 129 21.29 -20.40 -14.65
N ASP A 130 21.47 -19.78 -15.78
CA ASP A 130 21.09 -20.25 -17.11
C ASP A 130 21.61 -21.70 -17.34
N ASP A 131 20.73 -22.68 -17.16
CA ASP A 131 20.98 -24.01 -17.70
C ASP A 131 20.39 -24.06 -19.10
N ASP A 132 21.30 -23.97 -20.08
CA ASP A 132 21.11 -24.24 -21.48
C ASP A 132 20.38 -25.58 -21.65
N HIS A 133 19.16 -25.55 -22.16
CA HIS A 133 18.47 -26.70 -22.72
C HIS A 133 18.72 -26.73 -24.21
N ASP A 134 19.95 -27.18 -24.60
CA ASP A 134 20.23 -27.75 -25.88
C ASP A 134 19.80 -29.23 -25.85
N ASP A 135 19.28 -29.69 -26.99
CA ASP A 135 19.11 -31.07 -27.47
C ASP A 135 17.90 -31.86 -26.94
N HIS A 136 16.80 -31.78 -27.66
CA HIS A 136 15.98 -32.94 -28.00
C HIS A 136 15.49 -32.82 -29.45
N ASP A 137 16.42 -33.16 -30.38
CA ASP A 137 16.09 -33.77 -31.66
C ASP A 137 15.69 -35.23 -31.43
N ASP A 138 14.86 -35.76 -32.35
CA ASP A 138 14.45 -37.14 -32.59
C ASP A 138 13.15 -37.60 -31.90
N HIS A 139 12.05 -37.40 -32.59
CA HIS A 139 11.00 -38.41 -32.74
C HIS A 139 10.45 -38.38 -34.17
N ASP A 140 11.13 -39.22 -35.01
CA ASP A 140 10.60 -39.76 -36.26
C ASP A 140 9.45 -40.74 -35.98
N ASP A 141 8.53 -40.79 -36.94
CA ASP A 141 7.68 -41.91 -37.33
C ASP A 141 6.57 -42.40 -36.40
N HIS A 142 5.35 -42.02 -36.71
CA HIS A 142 4.22 -42.98 -36.78
C HIS A 142 3.27 -42.58 -37.91
N ASP A 143 3.53 -43.23 -39.08
CA ASP A 143 2.53 -43.48 -40.09
C ASP A 143 1.45 -44.48 -39.61
N ASP A 144 0.31 -44.45 -40.30
CA ASP A 144 -0.75 -45.43 -40.36
C ASP A 144 -1.81 -45.50 -39.27
N HIS A 145 -2.97 -44.93 -39.58
CA HIS A 145 -4.27 -45.64 -39.47
C HIS A 145 -5.31 -45.06 -40.45
N LYS A 146 -5.46 -45.75 -41.51
CA LYS A 146 -6.53 -46.38 -42.31
C LYS A 146 -7.96 -46.05 -41.84
N ASP A 147 -8.69 -45.59 -42.82
CA ASP A 147 -10.11 -45.74 -43.15
C ASP A 147 -10.97 -46.67 -42.28
N HIS A 148 -12.11 -46.14 -41.83
CA HIS A 148 -13.35 -46.91 -41.73
C HIS A 148 -14.52 -45.98 -42.10
N ASP A 149 -15.06 -46.30 -43.31
CA ASP A 149 -16.43 -46.06 -43.70
C ASP A 149 -17.38 -46.81 -42.74
N ASP A 150 -18.47 -46.11 -42.31
CA ASP A 150 -19.89 -46.52 -42.44
C ASP A 150 -20.76 -45.37 -41.81
#